data_d7fc90b1845688c0f194bcd05f2c86e0
#
_entry.id   d7fc90b1845688c0f194bcd05f2c86e0
#
_cell.length_a   1.000
_cell.length_b   1.000
_cell.length_c   1.000
_cell.angle_alpha   90.00
_cell.angle_beta   90.00
_cell.angle_gamma   90.00
#
_symmetry.space_group_name_H-M   'P 1'
#
loop_
_entity.id
_entity.type
_entity.pdbx_description
1 polymer ?
#
loop_
_entity_poly.entity_id
_entity_poly.type
_entity_poly.pdbx_seq_one_letter_code
_entity_poly.pdbx_strand_id
1 'polypeptide(L)'
;TIRGCTNKEGSSQADYQAANAKLISYLDSIGVDAGIYYWFMGAGTGIDQAYDYLEVMTHSSMKEWGIMPDNFITGNPGPQDLDALRDCDTPRVYSIQYVGGSTQN
;
A
#
# COMPACT_ATOMS: atom_id res chain seq x y z
N THR A 1 1.16 -4.20 -5.99
CA THR A 1 -0.05 -3.44 -6.34
C THR A 1 0.21 -1.94 -6.24
N ILE A 2 -0.47 -1.19 -7.08
CA ILE A 2 -0.41 0.27 -7.07
C ILE A 2 -1.83 0.82 -7.10
N ARG A 3 -2.14 1.75 -6.20
CA ARG A 3 -3.41 2.47 -6.21
C ARG A 3 -3.22 3.93 -5.82
N GLY A 4 -4.08 4.80 -6.34
CA GLY A 4 -4.08 6.21 -6.02
C GLY A 4 -4.96 6.48 -4.79
N CYS A 5 -4.46 7.32 -3.88
CA CYS A 5 -5.15 7.64 -2.64
C CYS A 5 -5.26 9.14 -2.43
N THR A 6 -6.38 9.56 -1.83
CA THR A 6 -6.60 10.94 -1.38
C THR A 6 -6.83 10.95 0.12
N ASN A 7 -6.25 11.94 0.80
CA ASN A 7 -6.41 12.09 2.24
C ASN A 7 -7.81 12.63 2.56
N LYS A 8 -8.45 12.07 3.57
CA LYS A 8 -9.66 12.66 4.13
C LYS A 8 -9.31 13.89 4.96
N GLU A 9 -10.23 14.83 5.03
CA GLU A 9 -10.06 16.05 5.83
C GLU A 9 -9.78 15.68 7.30
N GLY A 10 -8.79 16.34 7.88
CA GLY A 10 -8.40 16.12 9.27
C GLY A 10 -7.40 14.99 9.49
N SER A 11 -7.02 14.24 8.45
CA SER A 11 -5.99 13.21 8.58
C SER A 11 -4.62 13.83 8.81
N SER A 12 -3.86 13.29 9.76
CA SER A 12 -2.52 13.77 10.09
C SER A 12 -1.46 12.70 9.84
N GLN A 13 -0.19 13.12 9.78
CA GLN A 13 0.92 12.19 9.66
C GLN A 13 0.98 11.22 10.85
N ALA A 14 0.69 11.71 12.06
CA ALA A 14 0.66 10.85 13.25
C ALA A 14 -0.41 9.77 13.15
N ASP A 15 -1.60 10.11 12.60
CA ASP A 15 -2.67 9.14 12.38
C ASP A 15 -2.22 8.05 11.40
N TYR A 16 -1.55 8.44 10.30
CA TYR A 16 -1.01 7.49 9.33
C TYR A 16 0.05 6.59 9.95
N GLN A 17 0.94 7.14 10.75
CA GLN A 17 1.99 6.35 11.41
C GLN A 17 1.39 5.29 12.32
N ALA A 18 0.38 5.64 13.10
CA ALA A 18 -0.30 4.71 13.99
C ALA A 18 -1.04 3.62 13.20
N ALA A 19 -1.76 4.00 12.15
CA ALA A 19 -2.51 3.06 11.30
C ALA A 19 -1.58 2.11 10.55
N ASN A 20 -0.47 2.62 10.02
CA ASN A 20 0.52 1.79 9.33
C ASN A 20 1.23 0.81 10.27
N ALA A 21 1.49 1.20 11.52
CA ALA A 21 2.06 0.29 12.51
C ALA A 21 1.14 -0.90 12.77
N LYS A 22 -0.16 -0.67 12.85
CA LYS A 22 -1.15 -1.75 13.00
C LYS A 22 -1.20 -2.66 11.77
N LEU A 23 -1.13 -2.07 10.58
CA LEU A 23 -1.12 -2.84 9.33
C LEU A 23 0.13 -3.73 9.26
N ILE A 24 1.29 -3.21 9.57
CA ILE A 24 2.54 -3.97 9.56
C ILE A 24 2.48 -5.13 10.56
N SER A 25 1.98 -4.89 11.77
CA SER A 25 1.80 -5.95 12.78
C SER A 25 0.85 -7.03 12.28
N TYR A 26 -0.24 -6.63 11.61
CA TYR A 26 -1.18 -7.59 11.02
C TYR A 26 -0.52 -8.44 9.95
N LEU A 27 0.23 -7.82 9.02
CA LEU A 27 0.93 -8.52 7.95
C LEU A 27 1.94 -9.53 8.52
N ASP A 28 2.68 -9.15 9.55
CA ASP A 28 3.59 -10.06 10.25
C ASP A 28 2.83 -11.24 10.86
N SER A 29 1.67 -10.99 11.44
CA SER A 29 0.88 -12.04 12.10
C SER A 29 0.32 -13.08 11.14
N ILE A 30 0.09 -12.73 9.88
CA ILE A 30 -0.39 -13.65 8.85
C ILE A 30 0.72 -14.14 7.93
N GLY A 31 1.97 -13.79 8.22
CA GLY A 31 3.14 -14.30 7.49
C GLY A 31 3.33 -13.68 6.10
N VAL A 32 2.86 -12.46 5.89
CA VAL A 32 3.06 -11.75 4.62
C VAL A 32 4.36 -10.95 4.64
N ASP A 33 5.22 -11.23 3.67
CA ASP A 33 6.42 -10.45 3.41
C ASP A 33 6.12 -9.46 2.32
N ALA A 34 5.83 -8.22 2.70
CA ALA A 34 5.46 -7.16 1.78
C ALA A 34 6.16 -5.85 2.12
N GLY A 35 6.58 -5.12 1.10
CA GLY A 35 7.03 -3.73 1.23
C GLY A 35 5.88 -2.78 0.95
N ILE A 36 5.76 -1.74 1.75
CA ILE A 36 4.73 -0.71 1.59
C ILE A 36 5.42 0.62 1.39
N TYR A 37 5.06 1.32 0.31
CA TYR A 37 5.66 2.59 -0.06
C TYR A 37 4.57 3.59 -0.43
N TYR A 38 4.78 4.84 -0.06
CA TYR A 38 3.95 5.95 -0.53
C TYR A 38 4.78 6.79 -1.51
N TRP A 39 4.28 6.92 -2.73
CA TRP A 39 4.92 7.72 -3.76
C TRP A 39 4.19 9.05 -3.89
N PHE A 40 4.89 10.12 -3.58
CA PHE A 40 4.36 11.47 -3.72
C PHE A 40 4.92 12.10 -4.99
N MET A 41 4.10 12.91 -5.67
CA MET A 41 4.58 13.63 -6.83
C MET A 41 5.57 14.70 -6.37
N GLY A 42 6.81 14.61 -6.86
CA GLY A 42 7.86 15.59 -6.55
C GLY A 42 7.89 16.75 -7.51
N ALA A 43 7.72 16.49 -8.80
CA ALA A 43 7.79 17.51 -9.86
C ALA A 43 7.08 17.04 -11.11
N GLY A 44 6.72 18.01 -11.97
CA GLY A 44 6.07 17.75 -13.24
C GLY A 44 4.56 17.76 -13.13
N THR A 45 3.92 17.48 -14.27
CA THR A 45 2.47 17.37 -14.39
C THR A 45 2.13 15.98 -14.90
N GLY A 46 1.05 15.41 -14.39
CA GLY A 46 0.62 14.09 -14.83
C GLY A 46 -0.75 13.74 -14.33
N ILE A 47 -1.19 12.55 -14.68
CA ILE A 47 -2.48 12.02 -14.25
C ILE A 47 -2.53 11.79 -12.74
N ASP A 48 -1.39 11.65 -12.10
CA ASP A 48 -1.30 11.41 -10.66
C ASP A 48 -1.70 12.62 -9.83
N GLN A 49 -1.87 13.78 -10.43
CA GLN A 49 -2.34 14.98 -9.74
C GLN A 49 -3.75 14.83 -9.15
N ALA A 50 -4.51 13.84 -9.61
CA ALA A 50 -5.82 13.53 -9.05
C ALA A 50 -5.73 12.94 -7.65
N TYR A 51 -4.54 12.50 -7.23
CA TYR A 51 -4.31 11.82 -5.95
C TYR A 51 -3.28 12.56 -5.12
N ASP A 52 -3.39 12.42 -3.81
CA ASP A 52 -2.38 12.95 -2.89
C ASP A 52 -1.10 12.11 -2.92
N TYR A 53 -1.24 10.81 -3.12
CA TYR A 53 -0.11 9.91 -3.26
C TYR A 53 -0.55 8.59 -3.91
N LEU A 54 0.46 7.80 -4.33
CA LEU A 54 0.25 6.42 -4.75
C LEU A 54 0.73 5.49 -3.64
N GLU A 55 -0.10 4.53 -3.27
CA GLU A 55 0.33 3.44 -2.39
C GLU A 55 0.84 2.30 -3.24
N VAL A 56 2.08 1.92 -2.99
CA VAL A 56 2.75 0.81 -3.68
C VAL A 56 3.03 -0.28 -2.67
N MET A 57 2.48 -1.47 -2.91
CA MET A 57 2.75 -2.63 -2.09
C MET A 57 3.43 -3.70 -2.94
N THR A 58 4.61 -4.11 -2.49
CA THR A 58 5.40 -5.14 -3.18
C THR A 58 5.31 -6.46 -2.44
N HIS A 59 5.30 -7.55 -3.20
CA HIS A 59 5.25 -8.92 -2.68
C HIS A 59 6.31 -9.74 -3.40
N SER A 60 6.86 -10.73 -2.71
CA SER A 60 7.88 -11.60 -3.28
C SER A 60 7.35 -12.52 -4.38
N SER A 61 6.04 -12.79 -4.38
CA SER A 61 5.41 -13.66 -5.37
C SER A 61 3.89 -13.45 -5.40
N MET A 62 3.23 -14.00 -6.41
CA MET A 62 1.76 -14.00 -6.47
C MET A 62 1.15 -14.81 -5.33
N LYS A 63 1.84 -15.82 -4.84
CA LYS A 63 1.40 -16.57 -3.67
C LYS A 63 1.35 -15.68 -2.42
N GLU A 64 2.38 -14.89 -2.19
CA GLU A 64 2.42 -13.93 -1.09
C GLU A 64 1.32 -12.87 -1.23
N TRP A 65 1.13 -12.36 -2.45
CA TRP A 65 0.06 -11.41 -2.72
C TRP A 65 -1.31 -11.98 -2.37
N GLY A 66 -1.54 -13.26 -2.65
CA GLY A 66 -2.84 -13.91 -2.43
C GLY A 66 -3.22 -14.12 -0.96
N ILE A 67 -2.26 -14.04 -0.03
CA ILE A 67 -2.53 -14.29 1.40
C ILE A 67 -3.52 -13.28 1.98
N MET A 68 -3.40 -12.01 1.63
CA MET A 68 -4.29 -10.97 2.15
C MET A 68 -5.75 -11.16 1.69
N PRO A 69 -6.02 -11.34 0.38
CA PRO A 69 -7.38 -11.66 -0.07
C PRO A 69 -7.96 -12.92 0.57
N ASP A 70 -7.15 -13.97 0.74
CA ASP A 70 -7.60 -15.19 1.38
C ASP A 70 -8.04 -14.94 2.81
N ASN A 71 -7.27 -14.17 3.58
CA ASN A 71 -7.64 -13.81 4.95
C ASN A 71 -8.92 -12.99 5.00
N PHE A 72 -9.10 -12.06 4.05
CA PHE A 72 -10.32 -11.27 3.95
C PHE A 72 -11.55 -12.18 3.75
N ILE A 73 -11.45 -13.13 2.82
CA ILE A 73 -12.54 -14.07 2.50
C ILE A 73 -12.87 -14.95 3.70
N THR A 74 -11.88 -15.34 4.48
CA THR A 74 -12.07 -16.21 5.66
C THR A 74 -12.48 -15.45 6.92
N GLY A 75 -12.76 -14.14 6.83
CA GLY A 75 -13.27 -13.35 7.95
C GLY A 75 -12.21 -12.67 8.79
N ASN A 76 -10.98 -12.57 8.29
CA ASN A 76 -9.90 -11.85 8.97
C ASN A 76 -9.33 -10.76 8.06
N PRO A 77 -10.08 -9.68 7.81
CA PRO A 77 -9.68 -8.64 6.84
C PRO A 77 -8.55 -7.74 7.32
N GLY A 78 -8.14 -7.85 8.57
CA GLY A 78 -7.11 -6.98 9.14
C GLY A 78 -7.66 -5.63 9.63
N PRO A 79 -6.77 -4.72 10.03
CA PRO A 79 -7.16 -3.43 10.57
C PRO A 79 -7.77 -2.52 9.51
N GLN A 80 -8.77 -1.74 9.91
CA GLN A 80 -9.49 -0.80 9.05
C GLN A 80 -9.11 0.66 9.33
N ASP A 81 -8.07 0.89 10.12
CA ASP A 81 -7.70 2.23 10.58
C ASP A 81 -7.36 3.18 9.43
N LEU A 82 -6.70 2.68 8.37
CA LEU A 82 -6.37 3.49 7.21
C LEU A 82 -7.60 3.94 6.42
N ASP A 83 -8.67 3.16 6.43
CA ASP A 83 -9.89 3.49 5.69
C ASP A 83 -10.56 4.75 6.26
N ALA A 84 -10.35 5.06 7.53
CA ALA A 84 -10.85 6.28 8.14
C ALA A 84 -10.06 7.53 7.75
N LEU A 85 -8.87 7.37 7.20
CA LEU A 85 -7.93 8.45 6.91
C LEU A 85 -7.88 8.84 5.43
N ARG A 86 -8.34 7.95 4.54
CA ARG A 86 -8.13 8.11 3.10
C ARG A 86 -9.20 7.43 2.27
N ASP A 87 -9.26 7.85 1.00
CA ASP A 87 -10.01 7.17 -0.05
C ASP A 87 -9.01 6.73 -1.12
N CYS A 88 -9.03 5.46 -1.50
CA CYS A 88 -8.16 4.91 -2.52
C CYS A 88 -8.97 4.29 -3.65
N ASP A 89 -8.45 4.37 -4.87
CA ASP A 89 -9.04 3.69 -6.01
C ASP A 89 -8.74 2.18 -5.99
N THR A 90 -9.26 1.46 -6.99
CA THR A 90 -9.03 0.03 -7.11
C THR A 90 -7.55 -0.26 -7.37
N PRO A 91 -6.92 -1.17 -6.60
CA PRO A 91 -5.53 -1.53 -6.83
C PRO A 91 -5.32 -2.18 -8.20
N ARG A 92 -4.20 -1.83 -8.82
CA ARG A 92 -3.72 -2.47 -10.04
C ARG A 92 -2.53 -3.36 -9.70
N VAL A 93 -2.49 -4.54 -10.30
CA VAL A 93 -1.42 -5.51 -10.07
C VAL A 93 -0.41 -5.41 -11.21
N TYR A 94 0.86 -5.26 -10.84
CA TYR A 94 1.97 -5.21 -11.79
C TYR A 94 3.01 -6.26 -11.41
N SER A 95 3.67 -6.83 -12.40
CA SER A 95 4.90 -7.58 -12.16
C SER A 95 6.09 -6.65 -12.32
N ILE A 96 7.15 -6.91 -11.55
CA ILE A 96 8.37 -6.13 -11.57
C ILE A 96 9.50 -7.05 -12.03
N GLN A 97 10.25 -6.61 -13.04
CA GLN A 97 11.41 -7.33 -13.54
C GLN A 97 12.64 -6.47 -13.37
N TYR A 98 13.67 -7.05 -12.75
CA TYR A 98 14.99 -6.39 -12.71
C TYR A 98 15.69 -6.60 -14.06
N VAL A 99 16.05 -5.51 -14.71
CA VAL A 99 16.65 -5.53 -16.05
C VAL A 99 18.17 -5.31 -16.00
N GLY A 100 18.63 -4.53 -15.03
CA GLY A 100 20.05 -4.23 -14.90
C GLY A 100 20.29 -2.93 -14.15
N GLY A 101 21.56 -2.62 -13.88
CA GLY A 101 21.94 -1.44 -13.13
C GLY A 101 22.11 -1.72 -11.63
N SER A 102 22.28 -0.66 -10.84
CA SER A 102 22.48 -0.80 -9.40
C SER A 102 21.13 -0.99 -8.68
N THR A 103 21.10 -1.97 -7.77
CA THR A 103 19.96 -2.18 -6.88
C THR A 103 20.15 -1.57 -5.50
N GLN A 104 21.28 -0.92 -5.26
CA GLN A 104 21.54 -0.22 -4.01
C GLN A 104 20.78 1.09 -3.96
N ASN A 105 20.19 1.36 -2.83
CA ASN A 105 19.50 2.62 -2.56
C ASN A 105 19.91 3.15 -1.20
#